data_d7c726c1afd429de683608f50aedf6a8
#
_entry.id   d7c726c1afd429de683608f50aedf6a8
#
_cell.length_a   1.000
_cell.length_b   1.000
_cell.length_c   1.000
_cell.angle_alpha   90.00
_cell.angle_beta   90.00
_cell.angle_gamma   90.00
#
_symmetry.space_group_name_H-M   'P 1'
#
loop_
_entity.id
_entity.type
_entity.pdbx_description
1 polymer ?
#
loop_
_entity_poly.entity_id
_entity_poly.type
_entity_poly.pdbx_seq_one_letter_code
_entity_poly.pdbx_strand_id
1 'polypeptide(L)'
;MGQTELMTTDPTAGSAQLYVELWVSLASLLRSYTAAHGLNGNRQATVELGEDRILVRHGDDWLDLKRIDAVVIWQREDGRQGKLEFTDHGRLRELGLNTTDGEEMDMAAERWARELML
;
A
#
# COMPACT_ATOMS: atom_id res chain seq x y z
N MET A 1 3.25 33.93 13.63
CA MET A 1 4.15 33.24 13.83
C MET A 1 3.93 32.03 14.62
N GLY A 2 3.57 31.84 15.67
CA GLY A 2 3.49 30.62 16.43
C GLY A 2 2.59 29.55 15.87
N GLN A 3 1.78 29.86 14.89
CA GLN A 3 0.82 28.89 14.41
C GLN A 3 1.46 27.66 13.78
N THR A 4 2.58 27.83 13.16
CA THR A 4 3.25 26.68 12.55
C THR A 4 3.59 25.63 13.58
N GLU A 5 4.03 26.06 14.73
CA GLU A 5 4.38 25.14 15.79
C GLU A 5 3.16 24.42 16.32
N LEU A 6 2.03 25.09 16.31
CA LEU A 6 0.81 24.46 16.80
C LEU A 6 0.45 23.23 15.99
N MET A 7 0.63 23.33 14.67
CA MET A 7 0.32 22.20 13.83
C MET A 7 1.25 21.04 14.06
N THR A 8 2.50 21.32 14.32
CA THR A 8 3.47 20.23 14.52
C THR A 8 3.31 19.54 15.85
N THR A 9 2.57 20.11 16.77
CA THR A 9 2.39 19.50 18.08
C THR A 9 1.17 18.59 18.15
N ASP A 10 0.38 18.50 17.10
CA ASP A 10 -0.80 17.65 17.09
C ASP A 10 -0.39 16.23 16.65
N PRO A 11 -0.33 15.26 17.57
CA PRO A 11 0.10 13.91 17.20
C PRO A 11 -0.88 13.20 16.26
N THR A 12 -2.17 13.52 16.37
CA THR A 12 -3.17 12.93 15.50
C THR A 12 -2.96 13.38 14.06
N ALA A 13 -2.72 14.67 13.87
CA ALA A 13 -2.46 15.20 12.54
C ALA A 13 -1.16 14.63 11.96
N GLY A 14 -0.13 14.49 12.79
CA GLY A 14 1.13 13.91 12.37
C GLY A 14 0.99 12.47 11.94
N SER A 15 0.22 11.68 12.68
CA SER A 15 -0.02 10.29 12.35
C SER A 15 -0.82 10.15 11.05
N ALA A 16 -1.83 10.99 10.89
CA ALA A 16 -2.64 10.98 9.67
C ALA A 16 -1.77 11.30 8.45
N GLN A 17 -0.88 12.28 8.58
CA GLN A 17 0.02 12.64 7.49
C GLN A 17 0.96 11.49 7.15
N LEU A 18 1.47 10.81 8.15
CA LEU A 18 2.36 9.68 7.93
C LEU A 18 1.65 8.58 7.12
N TYR A 19 0.42 8.24 7.47
CA TYR A 19 -0.30 7.19 6.77
C TYR A 19 -0.61 7.57 5.32
N VAL A 20 -0.88 8.84 5.07
CA VAL A 20 -1.07 9.33 3.68
C VAL A 20 0.22 9.16 2.89
N GLU A 21 1.36 9.52 3.49
CA GLU A 21 2.64 9.40 2.81
C GLU A 21 3.00 7.94 2.54
N LEU A 22 2.73 7.06 3.50
CA LEU A 22 2.97 5.63 3.31
C LEU A 22 2.07 5.06 2.21
N TRP A 23 0.84 5.53 2.14
CA TRP A 23 -0.11 5.11 1.11
C TRP A 23 0.39 5.48 -0.29
N VAL A 24 0.84 6.70 -0.46
CA VAL A 24 1.39 7.17 -1.73
C VAL A 24 2.66 6.39 -2.09
N SER A 25 3.50 6.14 -1.11
CA SER A 25 4.72 5.35 -1.31
C SER A 25 4.41 3.94 -1.75
N LEU A 26 3.38 3.33 -1.17
CA LEU A 26 2.97 1.98 -1.56
C LEU A 26 2.55 1.94 -3.02
N ALA A 27 1.77 2.92 -3.48
CA ALA A 27 1.38 3.00 -4.89
C ALA A 27 2.60 3.14 -5.79
N SER A 28 3.58 3.95 -5.41
CA SER A 28 4.80 4.13 -6.18
C SER A 28 5.60 2.84 -6.28
N LEU A 29 5.69 2.12 -5.17
CA LEU A 29 6.39 0.83 -5.17
C LEU A 29 5.69 -0.18 -6.07
N LEU A 30 4.36 -0.23 -6.01
CA LEU A 30 3.60 -1.12 -6.88
C LEU A 30 3.82 -0.80 -8.35
N ARG A 31 3.86 0.49 -8.70
CA ARG A 31 4.16 0.90 -10.08
C ARG A 31 5.54 0.45 -10.49
N SER A 32 6.53 0.64 -9.63
CA SER A 32 7.90 0.29 -9.96
C SER A 32 8.07 -1.21 -10.15
N TYR A 33 7.51 -2.00 -9.24
CA TYR A 33 7.70 -3.45 -9.32
C TYR A 33 6.89 -4.08 -10.42
N THR A 34 5.67 -3.60 -10.68
CA THR A 34 4.90 -4.13 -11.80
C THR A 34 5.55 -3.78 -13.13
N ALA A 35 6.12 -2.58 -13.24
CA ALA A 35 6.87 -2.20 -14.44
C ALA A 35 8.07 -3.10 -14.63
N ALA A 36 8.81 -3.38 -13.56
CA ALA A 36 10.00 -4.24 -13.64
C ALA A 36 9.64 -5.65 -14.10
N HIS A 37 8.59 -6.22 -13.55
CA HIS A 37 8.15 -7.57 -13.94
C HIS A 37 7.53 -7.60 -15.33
N GLY A 38 7.05 -6.46 -15.83
CA GLY A 38 6.41 -6.38 -17.12
C GLY A 38 7.32 -6.07 -18.29
N LEU A 39 8.63 -5.94 -18.05
CA LEU A 39 9.55 -5.49 -19.09
C LEU A 39 9.55 -6.38 -20.32
N ASN A 40 9.39 -7.68 -20.15
CA ASN A 40 9.43 -8.64 -21.24
C ASN A 40 8.05 -9.14 -21.64
N GLY A 41 7.00 -8.56 -21.08
CA GLY A 41 5.64 -9.01 -21.34
C GLY A 41 4.95 -8.15 -22.37
N ASN A 42 3.89 -8.70 -22.96
CA ASN A 42 3.06 -7.97 -23.91
C ASN A 42 2.06 -7.07 -23.22
N ARG A 43 1.83 -7.29 -21.95
CA ARG A 43 0.85 -6.52 -21.19
C ARG A 43 1.54 -5.79 -20.07
N GLN A 44 1.10 -4.59 -19.85
CA GLN A 44 1.58 -3.80 -18.74
C GLN A 44 0.49 -3.70 -17.68
N ALA A 45 0.90 -3.67 -16.43
CA ALA A 45 -0.04 -3.43 -15.36
C ALA A 45 -0.36 -1.95 -15.29
N THR A 46 -1.56 -1.64 -14.80
CA THR A 46 -1.95 -0.27 -14.49
C THR A 46 -2.11 -0.14 -12.99
N VAL A 47 -1.66 0.99 -12.44
CA VAL A 47 -1.81 1.28 -11.02
C VAL A 47 -2.56 2.60 -10.92
N GLU A 48 -3.77 2.54 -10.38
CA GLU A 48 -4.60 3.71 -10.18
C GLU A 48 -4.58 4.08 -8.71
N LEU A 49 -4.11 5.26 -8.42
CA LEU A 49 -4.05 5.76 -7.05
C LEU A 49 -5.18 6.75 -6.82
N GLY A 50 -6.05 6.43 -5.89
CA GLY A 50 -7.04 7.34 -5.38
C GLY A 50 -6.74 7.69 -3.94
N GLU A 51 -7.58 8.51 -3.35
CA GLU A 51 -7.40 8.97 -1.99
C GLU A 51 -7.40 7.82 -0.99
N ASP A 52 -8.35 6.89 -1.16
CA ASP A 52 -8.53 5.76 -0.25
C ASP A 52 -8.42 4.42 -0.96
N ARG A 53 -7.98 4.41 -2.20
CA ARG A 53 -7.97 3.18 -2.98
C ARG A 53 -6.76 3.14 -3.91
N ILE A 54 -6.16 1.97 -4.02
CA ILE A 54 -5.17 1.67 -5.04
C ILE A 54 -5.69 0.45 -5.78
N LEU A 55 -5.81 0.55 -7.09
CA LEU A 55 -6.24 -0.57 -7.91
C LEU A 55 -5.14 -0.90 -8.90
N VAL A 56 -4.67 -2.14 -8.85
CA VAL A 56 -3.64 -2.64 -9.75
C VAL A 56 -4.27 -3.70 -10.64
N ARG A 57 -4.12 -3.55 -11.94
CA ARG A 57 -4.69 -4.51 -12.91
C ARG A 57 -3.63 -4.99 -13.86
N HIS A 58 -3.71 -6.26 -14.17
CA HIS A 58 -2.85 -6.89 -15.20
C HIS A 58 -3.66 -7.99 -15.86
N GLY A 59 -4.21 -7.69 -17.03
CA GLY A 59 -5.13 -8.63 -17.70
C GLY A 59 -6.39 -8.82 -16.86
N ASP A 60 -6.69 -10.07 -16.55
CA ASP A 60 -7.84 -10.40 -15.71
C ASP A 60 -7.50 -10.43 -14.23
N ASP A 61 -6.24 -10.26 -13.89
CA ASP A 61 -5.79 -10.26 -12.52
C ASP A 61 -5.85 -8.85 -11.95
N TRP A 62 -6.22 -8.74 -10.69
CA TRP A 62 -6.25 -7.43 -10.06
C TRP A 62 -5.98 -7.54 -8.56
N LEU A 63 -5.53 -6.43 -8.02
CA LEU A 63 -5.35 -6.23 -6.57
C LEU A 63 -6.02 -4.92 -6.23
N ASP A 64 -6.97 -4.97 -5.31
CA ASP A 64 -7.69 -3.79 -4.85
C ASP A 64 -7.31 -3.54 -3.40
N LEU A 65 -6.75 -2.37 -3.13
CA LEU A 65 -6.38 -1.95 -1.79
C LEU A 65 -7.25 -0.77 -1.38
N LYS A 66 -7.83 -0.85 -0.21
CA LYS A 66 -8.63 0.25 0.35
C LYS A 66 -8.04 0.63 1.70
N ARG A 67 -7.96 1.91 1.96
CA ARG A 67 -7.36 2.42 3.18
C ARG A 67 -8.40 3.11 4.05
N ILE A 68 -8.36 2.77 5.34
CA ILE A 68 -9.11 3.48 6.38
C ILE A 68 -8.10 3.78 7.48
N ASP A 69 -7.67 5.04 7.57
CA ASP A 69 -6.61 5.46 8.50
C ASP A 69 -5.34 4.64 8.28
N ALA A 70 -4.94 3.83 9.24
CA ALA A 70 -3.75 2.99 9.12
C ALA A 70 -4.06 1.60 8.57
N VAL A 71 -5.33 1.28 8.36
CA VAL A 71 -5.74 -0.06 7.95
C VAL A 71 -5.83 -0.14 6.43
N VAL A 72 -5.30 -1.21 5.87
CA VAL A 72 -5.34 -1.49 4.44
C VAL A 72 -6.08 -2.81 4.24
N ILE A 73 -7.17 -2.75 3.51
CA ILE A 73 -7.97 -3.94 3.19
C ILE A 73 -7.62 -4.31 1.75
N TRP A 74 -7.17 -5.53 1.55
CA TRP A 74 -6.78 -5.97 0.21
C TRP A 74 -7.69 -7.09 -0.26
N GLN A 75 -7.93 -7.12 -1.57
CA GLN A 75 -8.72 -8.16 -2.23
C GLN A 75 -8.07 -8.50 -3.55
N ARG A 76 -8.18 -9.76 -3.94
CA ARG A 76 -7.68 -10.29 -5.20
C ARG A 76 -8.85 -10.84 -6.02
N GLU A 77 -8.62 -10.99 -7.32
CA GLU A 77 -9.63 -11.49 -8.26
C GLU A 77 -10.10 -12.90 -7.95
N ASP A 78 -9.29 -13.68 -7.24
CA ASP A 78 -9.63 -15.07 -6.90
C ASP A 78 -10.40 -15.19 -5.58
N GLY A 79 -10.79 -14.08 -4.98
CA GLY A 79 -11.54 -14.09 -3.74
C GLY A 79 -10.69 -13.99 -2.48
N ARG A 80 -9.37 -14.06 -2.60
CA ARG A 80 -8.53 -13.87 -1.43
C ARG A 80 -8.63 -12.43 -0.95
N GLN A 81 -8.58 -12.26 0.35
CA GLN A 81 -8.66 -10.94 0.95
C GLN A 81 -8.03 -10.95 2.32
N GLY A 82 -7.73 -9.78 2.82
CA GLY A 82 -7.17 -9.66 4.16
C GLY A 82 -7.13 -8.21 4.60
N LYS A 83 -6.70 -8.02 5.84
CA LYS A 83 -6.57 -6.70 6.44
C LYS A 83 -5.17 -6.56 7.02
N LEU A 84 -4.54 -5.46 6.69
CA LEU A 84 -3.22 -5.11 7.17
C LEU A 84 -3.29 -3.75 7.84
N GLU A 85 -2.25 -3.40 8.59
CA GLU A 85 -2.14 -2.03 9.09
C GLU A 85 -0.71 -1.54 8.93
N PHE A 86 -0.58 -0.25 8.68
CA PHE A 86 0.73 0.40 8.65
C PHE A 86 1.26 0.52 10.07
N THR A 87 2.54 0.24 10.24
CA THR A 87 3.22 0.50 11.49
C THR A 87 3.91 1.86 11.43
N ASP A 88 4.39 2.33 12.58
CA ASP A 88 5.11 3.60 12.66
C ASP A 88 6.39 3.59 11.83
N HIS A 89 6.90 2.40 11.52
CA HIS A 89 8.15 2.25 10.80
C HIS A 89 7.93 1.95 9.31
N GLY A 90 6.71 2.14 8.82
CA GLY A 90 6.43 1.95 7.41
C GLY A 90 6.33 0.49 7.00
N ARG A 91 6.00 -0.38 7.92
CA ARG A 91 5.77 -1.78 7.62
C ARG A 91 4.28 -2.08 7.57
N LEU A 92 3.94 -3.19 6.95
CA LEU A 92 2.57 -3.69 6.91
C LEU A 92 2.53 -4.99 7.72
N ARG A 93 1.59 -5.06 8.66
CA ARG A 93 1.41 -6.27 9.45
C ARG A 93 -0.05 -6.69 9.41
N GLU A 94 -0.30 -7.98 9.57
CA GLU A 94 -1.67 -8.46 9.57
C GLU A 94 -2.40 -7.97 10.79
N LEU A 95 -3.61 -7.45 10.56
CA LEU A 95 -4.43 -6.93 11.63
C LEU A 95 -4.96 -8.10 12.46
N GLY A 96 -4.83 -7.97 13.77
CA GLY A 96 -5.34 -8.98 14.68
C GLY A 96 -4.37 -10.09 15.04
N LEU A 97 -3.22 -10.16 14.40
CA LEU A 97 -2.19 -11.10 14.78
C LEU A 97 -1.16 -10.43 15.69
N ASN A 98 -0.58 -11.19 16.59
CA ASN A 98 0.44 -10.67 17.49
C ASN A 98 1.82 -10.72 16.89
N THR A 99 1.92 -10.55 15.60
CA THR A 99 3.21 -10.41 14.94
C THR A 99 3.70 -8.99 15.16
N THR A 100 4.91 -8.84 15.60
CA THR A 100 5.42 -7.53 15.97
C THR A 100 6.03 -6.79 14.81
N ASP A 101 6.65 -7.51 13.88
CA ASP A 101 7.49 -6.84 12.90
C ASP A 101 6.79 -6.46 11.61
N GLY A 102 5.87 -7.28 11.16
CA GLY A 102 5.25 -7.03 9.86
C GLY A 102 6.23 -7.21 8.72
N GLU A 103 5.76 -6.95 7.52
CA GLU A 103 6.54 -7.02 6.31
C GLU A 103 6.89 -5.61 5.86
N GLU A 104 8.12 -5.40 5.41
CA GLU A 104 8.47 -4.09 4.85
C GLU A 104 7.58 -3.81 3.66
N MET A 105 7.15 -2.56 3.54
CA MET A 105 6.24 -2.14 2.48
C MET A 105 6.82 -2.43 1.10
N ASP A 106 8.12 -2.25 0.96
CA ASP A 106 8.85 -2.53 -0.26
C ASP A 106 8.70 -4.01 -0.64
N MET A 107 8.86 -4.90 0.32
CA MET A 107 8.75 -6.34 0.08
C MET A 107 7.31 -6.76 -0.20
N ALA A 108 6.37 -6.14 0.48
CA ALA A 108 4.95 -6.43 0.23
C ALA A 108 4.56 -6.05 -1.19
N ALA A 109 5.00 -4.87 -1.64
CA ALA A 109 4.71 -4.39 -2.98
C ALA A 109 5.34 -5.32 -4.04
N GLU A 110 6.57 -5.74 -3.82
CA GLU A 110 7.26 -6.64 -4.74
C GLU A 110 6.54 -7.99 -4.80
N ARG A 111 6.13 -8.51 -3.66
CA ARG A 111 5.42 -9.79 -3.61
C ARG A 111 4.09 -9.71 -4.36
N TRP A 112 3.32 -8.67 -4.14
CA TRP A 112 2.05 -8.48 -4.86
C TRP A 112 2.28 -8.32 -6.36
N ALA A 113 3.29 -7.53 -6.74
CA ALA A 113 3.59 -7.34 -8.17
C ALA A 113 3.98 -8.65 -8.82
N ARG A 114 4.80 -9.44 -8.16
CA ARG A 114 5.23 -10.74 -8.67
C ARG A 114 4.03 -11.68 -8.85
N GLU A 115 3.12 -11.71 -7.88
CA GLU A 115 1.93 -12.55 -7.98
C GLU A 115 1.04 -12.13 -9.14
N LEU A 116 0.92 -10.84 -9.37
CA LEU A 116 0.07 -10.33 -10.45
C LEU A 116 0.68 -10.54 -11.82
N MET A 117 1.99 -10.43 -11.93
CA MET A 117 2.67 -10.43 -13.22
C MET A 117 3.17 -11.80 -13.63
N LEU A 118 3.21 -12.74 -12.73
CA LEU A 118 3.64 -14.11 -13.01
C LEU A 118 2.48 -15.07 -12.87
#